data_02460e1d666a5dd0b5155afff6436635
#
_entry.id   02460e1d666a5dd0b5155afff6436635
#
_cell.length_a   1.000
_cell.length_b   1.000
_cell.length_c   1.000
_cell.angle_alpha   90.00
_cell.angle_beta   90.00
_cell.angle_gamma   90.00
#
_symmetry.space_group_name_H-M   'P 1'
#
loop_
_entity.id
_entity.type
_entity.pdbx_description
1 polymer ?
#
loop_
_entity_poly.entity_id
_entity_poly.type
_entity_poly.pdbx_seq_one_letter_code
_entity_poly.pdbx_strand_id
1 'polypeptide(L)'
;LDEFLNQLPEDDDAAINYASLAELSRLTGPEASEFGQLWLEWSSERVLDIVERMVSLCEDQPDVEFEVIYKQGLKHPNPTVRIASLKGLEESEDRALVIQLGKILKSDPVAEVRAAAAIPLAHLSIMAEAGKLSARYRDALEDALYGVMENEREIQEVKLKAMEAVSVFAAERLTSHIESAWSSGDLNARQSS
;
A
#
# COMPACT_ATOMS: atom_id res chain seq x y z
N LEU A 1 13.58 18.96 5.73
CA LEU A 1 14.41 17.97 5.02
C LEU A 1 15.88 18.14 5.37
N ASP A 2 16.44 19.35 5.23
CA ASP A 2 17.86 19.64 5.51
C ASP A 2 18.27 19.28 6.95
N GLU A 3 17.39 19.52 7.92
CA GLU A 3 17.64 19.16 9.31
C GLU A 3 17.76 17.64 9.51
N PHE A 4 16.90 16.88 8.87
CA PHE A 4 17.00 15.43 8.86
C PHE A 4 18.28 14.95 8.19
N LEU A 5 18.60 15.48 7.01
CA LEU A 5 19.79 15.08 6.25
C LEU A 5 21.09 15.36 7.02
N ASN A 6 21.16 16.50 7.76
CA ASN A 6 22.31 16.83 8.59
C ASN A 6 22.49 15.93 9.81
N GLN A 7 21.45 15.23 10.23
CA GLN A 7 21.45 14.29 11.36
C GLN A 7 21.63 12.83 10.93
N LEU A 8 21.61 12.55 9.62
CA LEU A 8 21.85 11.21 9.11
C LEU A 8 23.29 10.78 9.41
N PRO A 9 23.48 9.58 9.96
CA PRO A 9 24.82 9.00 10.07
C PRO A 9 25.47 8.81 8.70
N GLU A 10 26.78 9.03 8.61
CA GLU A 10 27.55 8.73 7.38
C GLU A 10 27.61 7.23 7.08
N ASP A 11 27.54 6.40 8.13
CA ASP A 11 27.52 4.95 8.04
C ASP A 11 26.08 4.46 7.80
N ASP A 12 25.87 3.73 6.70
CA ASP A 12 24.58 3.19 6.31
C ASP A 12 24.01 2.19 7.33
N ASP A 13 24.87 1.53 8.11
CA ASP A 13 24.48 0.58 9.14
C ASP A 13 24.16 1.24 10.51
N ALA A 14 24.42 2.54 10.64
CA ALA A 14 24.16 3.25 11.89
C ALA A 14 22.68 3.55 12.08
N ALA A 15 22.18 3.29 13.29
CA ALA A 15 20.78 3.48 13.64
C ALA A 15 20.35 4.96 13.51
N ILE A 16 19.22 5.17 12.82
CA ILE A 16 18.61 6.48 12.67
C ILE A 16 17.79 6.83 13.91
N ASN A 17 17.93 8.08 14.38
CA ASN A 17 17.20 8.55 15.56
C ASN A 17 15.71 8.79 15.21
N TYR A 18 14.78 8.29 16.04
CA TYR A 18 13.34 8.55 15.91
C TYR A 18 12.97 10.05 15.90
N ALA A 19 13.68 10.88 16.69
CA ALA A 19 13.43 12.32 16.71
C ALA A 19 13.72 12.97 15.35
N SER A 20 14.76 12.49 14.64
CA SER A 20 15.09 12.97 13.30
C SER A 20 14.03 12.54 12.27
N LEU A 21 13.48 11.32 12.41
CA LEU A 21 12.39 10.86 11.53
C LEU A 21 11.13 11.71 11.69
N ALA A 22 10.78 12.12 12.91
CA ALA A 22 9.60 12.93 13.16
C ALA A 22 9.62 14.27 12.38
N GLU A 23 10.81 14.81 12.08
CA GLU A 23 10.94 16.01 11.23
C GLU A 23 10.43 15.78 9.79
N LEU A 24 10.48 14.54 9.29
CA LEU A 24 9.99 14.20 7.96
C LEU A 24 8.45 14.21 7.87
N SER A 25 7.74 14.19 8.99
CA SER A 25 6.27 14.30 9.01
C SER A 25 5.76 15.67 8.56
N ARG A 26 6.64 16.66 8.49
CA ARG A 26 6.32 18.02 8.09
C ARG A 26 6.64 18.35 6.64
N LEU A 27 7.11 17.35 5.88
CA LEU A 27 7.48 17.58 4.49
C LEU A 27 6.25 17.92 3.65
N THR A 28 6.41 18.95 2.83
CA THR A 28 5.47 19.25 1.75
C THR A 28 5.61 18.25 0.60
N GLY A 29 4.63 18.19 -0.29
CA GLY A 29 4.71 17.33 -1.47
C GLY A 29 5.99 17.50 -2.32
N PRO A 30 6.45 18.74 -2.61
CA PRO A 30 7.74 18.99 -3.26
C PRO A 30 8.95 18.44 -2.50
N GLU A 31 9.05 18.68 -1.20
CA GLU A 31 10.14 18.18 -0.34
C GLU A 31 10.14 16.65 -0.25
N ALA A 32 8.96 16.03 -0.15
CA ALA A 32 8.83 14.58 -0.18
C ALA A 32 9.25 13.99 -1.54
N SER A 33 9.01 14.72 -2.64
CA SER A 33 9.49 14.31 -3.96
C SER A 33 11.01 14.43 -4.07
N GLU A 34 11.61 15.46 -3.51
CA GLU A 34 13.05 15.63 -3.40
C GLU A 34 13.68 14.51 -2.55
N PHE A 35 13.12 14.26 -1.37
CA PHE A 35 13.51 13.13 -0.53
C PHE A 35 13.43 11.80 -1.30
N GLY A 36 12.35 11.60 -2.08
CA GLY A 36 12.16 10.43 -2.94
C GLY A 36 13.17 10.29 -4.08
N GLN A 37 13.93 11.35 -4.42
CA GLN A 37 15.08 11.24 -5.33
C GLN A 37 16.37 10.92 -4.57
N LEU A 38 16.57 11.57 -3.43
CA LEU A 38 17.78 11.38 -2.62
C LEU A 38 17.94 9.94 -2.12
N TRP A 39 16.86 9.32 -1.64
CA TRP A 39 16.96 7.96 -1.12
C TRP A 39 17.22 6.88 -2.18
N LEU A 40 17.09 7.20 -3.48
CA LEU A 40 17.52 6.29 -4.56
C LEU A 40 19.05 6.12 -4.61
N GLU A 41 19.79 7.03 -3.99
CA GLU A 41 21.25 6.96 -3.87
C GLU A 41 21.72 6.14 -2.66
N TRP A 42 20.79 5.80 -1.75
CA TRP A 42 21.07 5.03 -0.53
C TRP A 42 20.91 3.52 -0.77
N SER A 43 21.49 2.73 0.12
CA SER A 43 21.24 1.29 0.10
C SER A 43 19.75 0.98 0.32
N SER A 44 19.26 -0.07 -0.34
CA SER A 44 17.85 -0.45 -0.18
C SER A 44 17.52 -0.86 1.27
N GLU A 45 18.50 -1.40 1.98
CA GLU A 45 18.40 -1.80 3.38
C GLU A 45 18.16 -0.57 4.25
N ARG A 46 18.92 0.51 4.02
CA ARG A 46 18.75 1.78 4.74
C ARG A 46 17.38 2.41 4.48
N VAL A 47 16.95 2.45 3.21
CA VAL A 47 15.63 2.98 2.86
C VAL A 47 14.52 2.16 3.51
N LEU A 48 14.65 0.84 3.51
CA LEU A 48 13.68 -0.05 4.16
C LEU A 48 13.62 0.20 5.67
N ASP A 49 14.77 0.28 6.36
CA ASP A 49 14.82 0.57 7.80
C ASP A 49 14.13 1.92 8.13
N ILE A 50 14.36 2.95 7.30
CA ILE A 50 13.69 4.25 7.45
C ILE A 50 12.17 4.09 7.33
N VAL A 51 11.68 3.43 6.29
CA VAL A 51 10.24 3.27 6.04
C VAL A 51 9.57 2.45 7.15
N GLU A 52 10.20 1.35 7.59
CA GLU A 52 9.67 0.51 8.67
C GLU A 52 9.63 1.27 10.01
N ARG A 53 10.65 2.08 10.30
CA ARG A 53 10.65 2.94 11.50
C ARG A 53 9.60 4.03 11.44
N MET A 54 9.34 4.61 10.26
CA MET A 54 8.24 5.56 10.07
C MET A 54 6.88 4.90 10.36
N VAL A 55 6.66 3.66 9.89
CA VAL A 55 5.44 2.90 10.19
C VAL A 55 5.29 2.70 11.70
N SER A 56 6.35 2.23 12.37
CA SER A 56 6.32 2.05 13.84
C SER A 56 6.12 3.36 14.58
N LEU A 57 6.69 4.47 14.08
CA LEU A 57 6.55 5.78 14.71
C LEU A 57 5.13 6.32 14.63
N CYS A 58 4.39 6.06 13.55
CA CYS A 58 2.98 6.40 13.45
C CYS A 58 2.11 5.63 14.45
N GLU A 59 2.46 4.36 14.76
CA GLU A 59 1.77 3.56 15.76
C GLU A 59 1.96 4.15 17.18
N ASP A 60 3.17 4.67 17.47
CA ASP A 60 3.54 5.23 18.77
C ASP A 60 3.13 6.70 18.94
N GLN A 61 3.09 7.47 17.85
CA GLN A 61 2.85 8.91 17.84
C GLN A 61 1.81 9.29 16.78
N PRO A 62 0.52 9.36 17.14
CA PRO A 62 -0.56 9.63 16.18
C PRO A 62 -0.50 11.03 15.51
N ASP A 63 0.33 11.93 16.03
CA ASP A 63 0.49 13.29 15.49
C ASP A 63 1.50 13.37 14.33
N VAL A 64 2.19 12.27 13.99
CA VAL A 64 3.12 12.22 12.87
C VAL A 64 2.50 11.47 11.68
N GLU A 65 2.72 12.01 10.49
CA GLU A 65 2.19 11.46 9.25
C GLU A 65 3.28 11.44 8.17
N PHE A 66 3.47 10.29 7.52
CA PHE A 66 4.46 10.14 6.45
C PHE A 66 3.83 9.76 5.10
N GLU A 67 2.52 9.98 4.93
CA GLU A 67 1.79 9.59 3.72
C GLU A 67 2.44 10.11 2.43
N VAL A 68 2.92 11.37 2.43
CA VAL A 68 3.59 11.97 1.28
C VAL A 68 4.88 11.23 0.91
N ILE A 69 5.59 10.67 1.89
CA ILE A 69 6.81 9.88 1.70
C ILE A 69 6.48 8.47 1.23
N TYR A 70 5.51 7.80 1.85
CA TYR A 70 5.07 6.48 1.42
C TYR A 70 4.62 6.48 -0.04
N LYS A 71 3.97 7.55 -0.51
CA LYS A 71 3.61 7.72 -1.92
C LYS A 71 4.83 7.76 -2.85
N GLN A 72 5.98 8.28 -2.40
CA GLN A 72 7.23 8.18 -3.16
C GLN A 72 7.79 6.75 -3.12
N GLY A 73 7.73 6.09 -1.97
CA GLY A 73 8.16 4.71 -1.80
C GLY A 73 7.45 3.70 -2.69
N LEU A 74 6.21 3.97 -3.10
CA LEU A 74 5.50 3.13 -4.07
C LEU A 74 6.18 3.04 -5.44
N LYS A 75 7.12 3.94 -5.74
CA LYS A 75 7.88 3.99 -7.00
C LYS A 75 9.29 3.44 -6.87
N HIS A 76 9.69 3.02 -5.66
CA HIS A 76 11.04 2.57 -5.40
C HIS A 76 11.38 1.29 -6.19
N PRO A 77 12.61 1.16 -6.74
CA PRO A 77 12.99 -0.02 -7.52
C PRO A 77 12.96 -1.31 -6.70
N ASN A 78 13.32 -1.25 -5.40
CA ASN A 78 13.28 -2.40 -4.51
C ASN A 78 11.83 -2.73 -4.08
N PRO A 79 11.34 -3.97 -4.33
CA PRO A 79 9.97 -4.36 -3.99
C PRO A 79 9.69 -4.36 -2.47
N THR A 80 10.68 -4.63 -1.62
CA THR A 80 10.48 -4.60 -0.17
C THR A 80 10.15 -3.20 0.35
N VAL A 81 10.79 -2.17 -0.23
CA VAL A 81 10.46 -0.77 0.08
C VAL A 81 9.05 -0.42 -0.39
N ARG A 82 8.62 -0.91 -1.57
CA ARG A 82 7.24 -0.71 -2.03
C ARG A 82 6.23 -1.36 -1.10
N ILE A 83 6.50 -2.59 -0.64
CA ILE A 83 5.64 -3.31 0.32
C ILE A 83 5.54 -2.56 1.65
N ALA A 84 6.67 -2.12 2.24
CA ALA A 84 6.68 -1.36 3.47
C ALA A 84 5.90 -0.03 3.33
N SER A 85 6.04 0.64 2.18
CA SER A 85 5.30 1.85 1.87
C SER A 85 3.79 1.62 1.73
N LEU A 86 3.38 0.48 1.13
CA LEU A 86 1.98 0.06 1.07
C LEU A 86 1.40 -0.17 2.46
N LYS A 87 2.19 -0.79 3.37
CA LYS A 87 1.80 -0.96 4.77
C LYS A 87 1.61 0.41 5.46
N GLY A 88 2.52 1.36 5.24
CA GLY A 88 2.38 2.71 5.80
C GLY A 88 1.16 3.49 5.29
N LEU A 89 0.55 3.06 4.17
CA LEU A 89 -0.67 3.63 3.60
C LEU A 89 -1.95 2.89 4.00
N GLU A 90 -1.87 1.88 4.88
CA GLU A 90 -3.00 1.00 5.22
C GLU A 90 -4.24 1.76 5.67
N GLU A 91 -4.08 2.80 6.47
CA GLU A 91 -5.17 3.62 7.00
C GLU A 91 -5.35 4.97 6.29
N SER A 92 -4.72 5.15 5.12
CA SER A 92 -4.82 6.41 4.38
C SER A 92 -6.23 6.70 3.91
N GLU A 93 -6.71 7.91 4.18
CA GLU A 93 -8.00 8.42 3.69
C GLU A 93 -7.91 9.15 2.33
N ASP A 94 -6.73 9.19 1.70
CA ASP A 94 -6.58 9.83 0.39
C ASP A 94 -7.26 9.00 -0.72
N ARG A 95 -8.41 9.47 -1.14
CA ARG A 95 -9.24 8.85 -2.18
C ARG A 95 -8.53 8.74 -3.55
N ALA A 96 -7.56 9.61 -3.81
CA ALA A 96 -6.81 9.57 -5.07
C ALA A 96 -5.90 8.34 -5.17
N LEU A 97 -5.53 7.74 -4.01
CA LEU A 97 -4.74 6.51 -3.96
C LEU A 97 -5.43 5.32 -4.63
N VAL A 98 -6.77 5.29 -4.72
CA VAL A 98 -7.51 4.22 -5.43
C VAL A 98 -6.93 3.95 -6.81
N ILE A 99 -6.62 5.01 -7.57
CA ILE A 99 -6.11 4.87 -8.94
C ILE A 99 -4.69 4.31 -8.94
N GLN A 100 -3.82 4.82 -8.06
CA GLN A 100 -2.42 4.40 -7.99
C GLN A 100 -2.30 2.96 -7.47
N LEU A 101 -2.99 2.65 -6.38
CA LEU A 101 -2.99 1.32 -5.76
C LEU A 101 -3.63 0.27 -6.67
N GLY A 102 -4.73 0.62 -7.35
CA GLY A 102 -5.36 -0.26 -8.34
C GLY A 102 -4.43 -0.58 -9.52
N LYS A 103 -3.58 0.39 -9.95
CA LYS A 103 -2.55 0.13 -10.95
C LYS A 103 -1.47 -0.83 -10.40
N ILE A 104 -1.01 -0.63 -9.17
CA ILE A 104 -0.01 -1.51 -8.54
C ILE A 104 -0.57 -2.92 -8.42
N LEU A 105 -1.78 -3.08 -7.88
CA LEU A 105 -2.47 -4.37 -7.74
C LEU A 105 -2.57 -5.14 -9.07
N LYS A 106 -2.83 -4.45 -10.18
CA LYS A 106 -2.99 -5.07 -11.50
C LYS A 106 -1.68 -5.34 -12.23
N SER A 107 -0.60 -4.57 -11.98
CA SER A 107 0.53 -4.52 -12.89
C SER A 107 1.92 -4.40 -12.28
N ASP A 108 2.09 -4.40 -10.94
CA ASP A 108 3.44 -4.49 -10.37
C ASP A 108 4.09 -5.81 -10.80
N PRO A 109 5.37 -5.80 -11.23
CA PRO A 109 6.04 -7.01 -11.68
C PRO A 109 6.18 -8.08 -10.59
N VAL A 110 6.18 -7.68 -9.30
CA VAL A 110 6.36 -8.55 -8.15
C VAL A 110 5.01 -8.89 -7.52
N ALA A 111 4.70 -10.17 -7.41
CA ALA A 111 3.39 -10.64 -6.94
C ALA A 111 3.12 -10.25 -5.49
N GLU A 112 4.13 -10.27 -4.64
CA GLU A 112 4.04 -9.87 -3.23
C GLU A 112 3.68 -8.38 -3.09
N VAL A 113 4.17 -7.52 -3.99
CA VAL A 113 3.78 -6.10 -4.05
C VAL A 113 2.33 -5.96 -4.50
N ARG A 114 1.89 -6.76 -5.51
CA ARG A 114 0.48 -6.77 -5.93
C ARG A 114 -0.44 -7.19 -4.77
N ALA A 115 -0.07 -8.27 -4.06
CA ALA A 115 -0.82 -8.72 -2.89
C ALA A 115 -0.89 -7.66 -1.78
N ALA A 116 0.26 -7.00 -1.48
CA ALA A 116 0.32 -5.94 -0.48
C ALA A 116 -0.52 -4.71 -0.84
N ALA A 117 -0.70 -4.40 -2.13
CA ALA A 117 -1.54 -3.29 -2.56
C ALA A 117 -3.02 -3.47 -2.21
N ALA A 118 -3.47 -4.71 -1.96
CA ALA A 118 -4.83 -4.97 -1.50
C ALA A 118 -5.09 -4.47 -0.06
N ILE A 119 -4.04 -4.30 0.77
CA ILE A 119 -4.19 -3.86 2.17
C ILE A 119 -4.82 -2.46 2.25
N PRO A 120 -4.20 -1.39 1.71
CA PRO A 120 -4.80 -0.05 1.73
C PRO A 120 -6.08 0.03 0.88
N LEU A 121 -6.23 -0.81 -0.15
CA LEU A 121 -7.48 -0.88 -0.91
C LEU A 121 -8.63 -1.44 -0.08
N ALA A 122 -8.38 -2.33 0.89
CA ALA A 122 -9.40 -2.80 1.82
C ALA A 122 -9.94 -1.65 2.70
N HIS A 123 -9.07 -0.79 3.23
CA HIS A 123 -9.50 0.42 3.96
C HIS A 123 -10.34 1.35 3.07
N LEU A 124 -9.90 1.59 1.84
CA LEU A 124 -10.66 2.40 0.87
C LEU A 124 -12.00 1.74 0.48
N SER A 125 -12.11 0.41 0.54
CA SER A 125 -13.38 -0.31 0.37
C SER A 125 -14.36 -0.01 1.50
N ILE A 126 -13.89 0.04 2.75
CA ILE A 126 -14.70 0.45 3.90
C ILE A 126 -15.18 1.90 3.73
N MET A 127 -14.31 2.80 3.27
CA MET A 127 -14.68 4.18 2.99
C MET A 127 -15.72 4.29 1.86
N ALA A 128 -15.61 3.45 0.85
CA ALA A 128 -16.57 3.40 -0.26
C ALA A 128 -17.95 2.97 0.23
N GLU A 129 -18.02 1.93 1.07
CA GLU A 129 -19.26 1.44 1.67
C GLU A 129 -19.88 2.50 2.59
N ALA A 130 -19.07 3.24 3.34
CA ALA A 130 -19.51 4.36 4.16
C ALA A 130 -19.95 5.60 3.34
N GLY A 131 -19.94 5.54 2.00
CA GLY A 131 -20.33 6.64 1.12
C GLY A 131 -19.30 7.79 1.05
N LYS A 132 -18.08 7.57 1.54
CA LYS A 132 -17.02 8.59 1.56
C LYS A 132 -16.27 8.72 0.23
N LEU A 133 -16.46 7.79 -0.71
CA LEU A 133 -15.87 7.87 -2.06
C LEU A 133 -16.89 8.38 -3.08
N SER A 134 -16.41 9.18 -4.06
CA SER A 134 -17.23 9.51 -5.23
C SER A 134 -17.45 8.27 -6.10
N ALA A 135 -18.50 8.26 -6.92
CA ALA A 135 -18.80 7.16 -7.85
C ALA A 135 -17.57 6.77 -8.69
N ARG A 136 -16.85 7.77 -9.22
CA ARG A 136 -15.63 7.55 -10.02
C ARG A 136 -14.58 6.72 -9.29
N TYR A 137 -14.32 7.01 -8.01
CA TYR A 137 -13.31 6.26 -7.23
C TYR A 137 -13.83 4.90 -6.81
N ARG A 138 -15.12 4.80 -6.49
CA ARG A 138 -15.77 3.52 -6.20
C ARG A 138 -15.70 2.57 -7.40
N ASP A 139 -16.10 3.04 -8.57
CA ASP A 139 -16.05 2.26 -9.82
C ASP A 139 -14.61 1.79 -10.14
N ALA A 140 -13.62 2.69 -9.97
CA ALA A 140 -12.22 2.35 -10.20
C ALA A 140 -11.67 1.32 -9.19
N LEU A 141 -12.12 1.39 -7.94
CA LEU A 141 -11.76 0.44 -6.88
C LEU A 141 -12.35 -0.94 -7.18
N GLU A 142 -13.64 -1.01 -7.49
CA GLU A 142 -14.32 -2.25 -7.88
C GLU A 142 -13.66 -2.86 -9.13
N ASP A 143 -13.41 -2.08 -10.18
CA ASP A 143 -12.74 -2.53 -11.41
C ASP A 143 -11.33 -3.07 -11.13
N ALA A 144 -10.59 -2.47 -10.19
CA ALA A 144 -9.28 -2.96 -9.83
C ALA A 144 -9.35 -4.32 -9.11
N LEU A 145 -10.20 -4.44 -8.10
CA LEU A 145 -10.31 -5.64 -7.27
C LEU A 145 -10.92 -6.81 -8.05
N TYR A 146 -12.08 -6.61 -8.67
CA TYR A 146 -12.72 -7.66 -9.47
C TYR A 146 -11.90 -8.07 -10.69
N GLY A 147 -11.27 -7.09 -11.37
CA GLY A 147 -10.41 -7.39 -12.52
C GLY A 147 -9.24 -8.31 -12.20
N VAL A 148 -8.67 -8.20 -10.98
CA VAL A 148 -7.61 -9.11 -10.52
C VAL A 148 -8.18 -10.48 -10.14
N MET A 149 -9.34 -10.54 -9.48
CA MET A 149 -9.99 -11.79 -9.12
C MET A 149 -10.37 -12.62 -10.36
N GLU A 150 -10.82 -11.97 -11.43
CA GLU A 150 -11.22 -12.58 -12.69
C GLU A 150 -10.03 -12.94 -13.61
N ASN A 151 -8.83 -12.39 -13.34
CA ASN A 151 -7.65 -12.64 -14.17
C ASN A 151 -7.15 -14.08 -13.99
N GLU A 152 -7.36 -14.94 -14.96
CA GLU A 152 -6.93 -16.34 -14.93
C GLU A 152 -5.41 -16.52 -14.80
N ARG A 153 -4.62 -15.50 -15.18
CA ARG A 153 -3.15 -15.56 -15.12
C ARG A 153 -2.59 -15.06 -13.79
N GLU A 154 -3.44 -14.50 -12.94
CA GLU A 154 -2.97 -13.99 -11.64
C GLU A 154 -2.83 -15.16 -10.65
N ILE A 155 -1.82 -15.04 -9.76
CA ILE A 155 -1.60 -16.06 -8.73
C ILE A 155 -2.69 -16.01 -7.66
N GLN A 156 -2.95 -17.15 -7.06
CA GLN A 156 -4.05 -17.34 -6.10
C GLN A 156 -3.92 -16.41 -4.88
N GLU A 157 -2.71 -16.19 -4.38
CA GLU A 157 -2.48 -15.31 -3.23
C GLU A 157 -2.95 -13.88 -3.48
N VAL A 158 -2.64 -13.30 -4.64
CA VAL A 158 -3.10 -11.94 -5.01
C VAL A 158 -4.62 -11.89 -5.14
N LYS A 159 -5.23 -12.93 -5.74
CA LYS A 159 -6.69 -13.03 -5.86
C LYS A 159 -7.37 -13.10 -4.49
N LEU A 160 -6.81 -13.87 -3.55
CA LEU A 160 -7.35 -13.96 -2.19
C LEU A 160 -7.27 -12.61 -1.47
N LYS A 161 -6.15 -11.88 -1.59
CA LYS A 161 -6.03 -10.55 -1.02
C LYS A 161 -6.98 -9.54 -1.64
N ALA A 162 -7.20 -9.60 -2.96
CA ALA A 162 -8.21 -8.77 -3.62
C ALA A 162 -9.63 -9.12 -3.15
N MET A 163 -9.92 -10.41 -2.95
CA MET A 163 -11.22 -10.88 -2.41
C MET A 163 -11.43 -10.42 -0.96
N GLU A 164 -10.42 -10.49 -0.11
CA GLU A 164 -10.47 -9.94 1.25
C GLU A 164 -10.81 -8.44 1.22
N ALA A 165 -10.14 -7.67 0.35
CA ALA A 165 -10.37 -6.23 0.22
C ALA A 165 -11.76 -5.88 -0.31
N VAL A 166 -12.36 -6.72 -1.16
CA VAL A 166 -13.69 -6.51 -1.73
C VAL A 166 -14.83 -7.02 -0.84
N SER A 167 -14.51 -7.77 0.21
CA SER A 167 -15.51 -8.46 1.05
C SER A 167 -16.55 -7.52 1.70
N VAL A 168 -16.25 -6.24 1.82
CA VAL A 168 -17.16 -5.20 2.30
C VAL A 168 -18.10 -4.65 1.22
N PHE A 169 -17.83 -4.93 -0.07
CA PHE A 169 -18.73 -4.52 -1.14
C PHE A 169 -19.85 -5.52 -1.40
N ALA A 170 -20.96 -4.96 -1.88
CA ALA A 170 -22.13 -5.60 -2.46
C ALA A 170 -22.11 -7.14 -2.47
N ALA A 171 -22.76 -7.72 -1.49
CA ALA A 171 -22.88 -9.17 -1.26
C ALA A 171 -23.20 -9.99 -2.53
N GLU A 172 -23.95 -9.43 -3.48
CA GLU A 172 -24.36 -10.13 -4.72
C GLU A 172 -23.19 -10.46 -5.65
N ARG A 173 -22.28 -9.50 -5.90
CA ARG A 173 -21.13 -9.76 -6.79
C ARG A 173 -20.12 -10.68 -6.14
N LEU A 174 -19.86 -10.48 -4.85
CA LEU A 174 -18.96 -11.34 -4.09
C LEU A 174 -19.50 -12.78 -4.02
N THR A 175 -20.80 -12.96 -3.80
CA THR A 175 -21.46 -14.27 -3.78
C THR A 175 -21.22 -15.04 -5.07
N SER A 176 -21.35 -14.38 -6.23
CA SER A 176 -21.11 -15.05 -7.53
C SER A 176 -19.65 -15.50 -7.71
N HIS A 177 -18.68 -14.73 -7.21
CA HIS A 177 -17.26 -15.14 -7.24
C HIS A 177 -16.97 -16.30 -6.29
N ILE A 178 -17.55 -16.29 -5.09
CA ILE A 178 -17.42 -17.39 -4.11
C ILE A 178 -18.04 -18.66 -4.70
N GLU A 179 -19.22 -18.59 -5.28
CA GLU A 179 -19.89 -19.74 -5.92
C GLU A 179 -19.08 -20.29 -7.09
N SER A 180 -18.49 -19.43 -7.91
CA SER A 180 -17.60 -19.85 -9.01
C SER A 180 -16.35 -20.56 -8.50
N ALA A 181 -15.67 -20.00 -7.49
CA ALA A 181 -14.50 -20.62 -6.86
C ALA A 181 -14.86 -21.96 -6.20
N TRP A 182 -16.01 -22.04 -5.55
CA TRP A 182 -16.52 -23.28 -4.96
C TRP A 182 -16.79 -24.36 -6.00
N SER A 183 -17.39 -23.97 -7.14
CA SER A 183 -17.72 -24.87 -8.25
C SER A 183 -16.48 -25.37 -9.00
N SER A 184 -15.41 -24.55 -9.06
CA SER A 184 -14.14 -24.91 -9.72
C SER A 184 -13.35 -26.00 -8.99
N GLY A 185 -13.73 -26.34 -7.76
CA GLY A 185 -13.04 -27.37 -6.97
C GLY A 185 -11.73 -26.89 -6.32
N ASP A 186 -11.43 -25.60 -6.36
CA ASP A 186 -10.25 -25.02 -5.74
C ASP A 186 -10.36 -25.07 -4.20
N LEU A 187 -9.58 -25.97 -3.58
CA LEU A 187 -9.58 -26.19 -2.15
C LEU A 187 -9.10 -24.98 -1.35
N ASN A 188 -8.20 -24.18 -1.92
CA ASN A 188 -7.67 -23.01 -1.24
C ASN A 188 -8.71 -21.89 -1.17
N ALA A 189 -9.46 -21.66 -2.24
CA ALA A 189 -10.56 -20.71 -2.26
C ALA A 189 -11.69 -21.10 -1.28
N ARG A 190 -11.95 -22.40 -1.07
CA ARG A 190 -12.95 -22.91 -0.11
C ARG A 190 -12.59 -22.63 1.35
N GLN A 191 -11.31 -22.55 1.68
CA GLN A 191 -10.87 -22.28 3.06
C GLN A 191 -10.97 -20.81 3.45
N SER A 192 -11.06 -19.91 2.47
CA SER A 192 -11.16 -18.44 2.67
C SER A 192 -12.61 -17.94 2.62
N SER A 193 -13.58 -18.80 2.38
CA SER A 193 -15.03 -18.50 2.33
C SER A 193 -15.69 -18.89 3.64
#